data_6c3b48a8b43832a3a1aeb0bb28ec9878
#
_entry.id   6c3b48a8b43832a3a1aeb0bb28ec9878
#
_cell.length_a   1.000
_cell.length_b   1.000
_cell.length_c   1.000
_cell.angle_alpha   90.00
_cell.angle_beta   90.00
_cell.angle_gamma   90.00
#
_symmetry.space_group_name_H-M   'P 1'
#
loop_
_entity.id
_entity.type
_entity.pdbx_description
1 polymer ?
#
loop_
_entity_poly.entity_id
_entity_poly.type
_entity_poly.pdbx_seq_one_letter_code
_entity_poly.pdbx_strand_id
1 'polypeptide(L)'
;MNPQRDRLLFVCVENAGRSQMAEAFAKRKGFEAASAGTQPAEVVNPAVVDAMAEKAFNFTLKKPKLLTVEMIDKADVVVTMGCSVEKVCPRPMLERMQKKLVDWNLEDPKGKPLPEVRKIRNEIERRVEELARSQTTSAP
;
A
#
# COMPACT_ATOMS: atom_id res chain seq x y z
N MET A 1 -14.13 6.03 -17.46
CA MET A 1 -14.55 5.93 -16.06
C MET A 1 -14.74 4.48 -15.68
N ASN A 2 -14.30 4.09 -14.50
CA ASN A 2 -14.44 2.71 -14.07
C ASN A 2 -15.01 2.66 -12.65
N PRO A 3 -16.32 2.87 -12.50
CA PRO A 3 -16.92 2.97 -11.18
C PRO A 3 -16.94 1.66 -10.39
N GLN A 4 -16.65 0.54 -11.04
CA GLN A 4 -16.66 -0.77 -10.39
C GLN A 4 -15.34 -1.13 -9.73
N ARG A 5 -14.29 -0.31 -9.90
CA ARG A 5 -13.04 -0.60 -9.22
C ARG A 5 -13.15 -0.33 -7.74
N ASP A 6 -12.61 -1.24 -6.95
CA ASP A 6 -12.60 -1.11 -5.51
C ASP A 6 -11.74 0.09 -5.08
N ARG A 7 -12.11 0.66 -3.94
CA ARG A 7 -11.27 1.64 -3.26
C ARG A 7 -10.31 0.87 -2.37
N LEU A 8 -9.02 1.12 -2.55
CA LEU A 8 -7.97 0.34 -1.89
C LEU A 8 -7.29 1.16 -0.80
N LEU A 9 -7.02 0.50 0.32
CA LEU A 9 -6.22 1.10 1.39
C LEU A 9 -5.06 0.15 1.67
N PHE A 10 -3.85 0.65 1.53
CA PHE A 10 -2.63 -0.12 1.80
C PHE A 10 -2.08 0.29 3.16
N VAL A 11 -1.89 -0.68 4.05
CA VAL A 11 -1.50 -0.43 5.43
C VAL A 11 -0.21 -1.17 5.77
N CYS A 12 0.74 -0.46 6.35
CA CYS A 12 1.90 -1.05 6.98
C CYS A 12 2.16 -0.31 8.28
N VAL A 13 3.26 -0.62 8.98
CA VAL A 13 3.49 0.02 10.26
C VAL A 13 3.93 1.47 10.07
N GLU A 14 4.96 1.72 9.25
CA GLU A 14 5.56 3.04 9.13
C GLU A 14 5.07 3.89 7.96
N ASN A 15 4.38 3.30 6.99
CA ASN A 15 3.96 4.00 5.77
C ASN A 15 5.12 4.72 5.07
N ALA A 16 6.31 4.12 5.16
CA ALA A 16 7.53 4.71 4.61
C ALA A 16 8.06 3.97 3.39
N GLY A 17 7.43 2.88 2.98
CA GLY A 17 7.90 2.09 1.85
C GLY A 17 6.81 1.33 1.14
N ARG A 18 6.52 0.10 1.59
CA ARG A 18 5.63 -0.82 0.85
C ARG A 18 4.26 -0.24 0.55
N SER A 19 3.59 0.33 1.52
CA SER A 19 2.24 0.85 1.31
C SER A 19 2.24 2.08 0.41
N GLN A 20 3.27 2.92 0.48
CA GLN A 20 3.40 4.07 -0.41
C GLN A 20 3.60 3.63 -1.85
N MET A 21 4.43 2.61 -2.08
CA MET A 21 4.67 2.07 -3.42
C MET A 21 3.39 1.48 -4.00
N ALA A 22 2.66 0.70 -3.19
CA ALA A 22 1.42 0.08 -3.64
C ALA A 22 0.37 1.13 -4.02
N GLU A 23 0.24 2.16 -3.20
CA GLU A 23 -0.69 3.26 -3.48
C GLU A 23 -0.38 3.90 -4.84
N ALA A 24 0.90 4.17 -5.11
CA ALA A 24 1.30 4.81 -6.36
C ALA A 24 0.98 3.95 -7.58
N PHE A 25 1.30 2.67 -7.52
CA PHE A 25 1.01 1.76 -8.65
C PHE A 25 -0.50 1.60 -8.84
N ALA A 26 -1.26 1.51 -7.75
CA ALA A 26 -2.71 1.36 -7.84
C ALA A 26 -3.37 2.58 -8.49
N LYS A 27 -2.94 3.78 -8.10
CA LYS A 27 -3.46 5.01 -8.71
C LYS A 27 -3.16 5.07 -10.20
N ARG A 28 -1.96 4.61 -10.60
CA ARG A 28 -1.59 4.57 -12.02
C ARG A 28 -2.51 3.63 -12.79
N LYS A 29 -3.00 2.57 -12.16
CA LYS A 29 -3.92 1.61 -12.78
C LYS A 29 -5.38 2.07 -12.74
N GLY A 30 -5.66 3.25 -12.18
CA GLY A 30 -7.00 3.80 -12.16
C GLY A 30 -7.81 3.50 -10.91
N PHE A 31 -7.20 2.90 -9.88
CA PHE A 31 -7.88 2.70 -8.61
C PHE A 31 -7.93 4.00 -7.81
N GLU A 32 -8.96 4.15 -7.01
CA GLU A 32 -8.94 5.07 -5.89
C GLU A 32 -8.14 4.38 -4.79
N ALA A 33 -7.05 4.97 -4.36
CA ALA A 33 -6.14 4.32 -3.42
C ALA A 33 -5.59 5.31 -2.41
N ALA A 34 -5.34 4.78 -1.22
CA ALA A 34 -4.70 5.52 -0.14
C ALA A 34 -3.75 4.58 0.59
N SER A 35 -2.86 5.13 1.39
CA SER A 35 -1.98 4.33 2.23
C SER A 35 -1.81 5.02 3.57
N ALA A 36 -1.48 4.23 4.60
CA ALA A 36 -1.28 4.76 5.94
C ALA A 36 -0.50 3.78 6.78
N GLY A 37 -0.01 4.25 7.92
CA GLY A 37 0.71 3.43 8.88
C GLY A 37 0.16 3.58 10.28
N THR A 38 0.31 2.53 11.07
CA THR A 38 -0.10 2.55 12.47
C THR A 38 0.86 3.35 13.34
N GLN A 39 2.13 3.44 12.91
CA GLN A 39 3.17 4.22 13.59
C GLN A 39 4.02 4.89 12.50
N PRO A 40 3.51 5.96 11.88
CA PRO A 40 4.17 6.57 10.72
C PRO A 40 5.58 7.05 11.04
N ALA A 41 6.51 6.79 10.13
CA ALA A 41 7.85 7.36 10.19
C ALA A 41 7.79 8.85 9.85
N GLU A 42 8.89 9.56 10.07
CA GLU A 42 8.95 10.99 9.75
C GLU A 42 9.03 11.24 8.24
N VAL A 43 9.74 10.35 7.54
CA VAL A 43 9.97 10.51 6.10
C VAL A 43 9.83 9.16 5.41
N VAL A 44 9.58 9.21 4.11
CA VAL A 44 9.61 8.02 3.27
C VAL A 44 11.05 7.55 3.15
N ASN A 45 11.25 6.24 3.16
CA ASN A 45 12.58 5.62 3.02
C ASN A 45 13.27 6.15 1.75
N PRO A 46 14.47 6.74 1.87
CA PRO A 46 15.16 7.31 0.70
C PRO A 46 15.42 6.29 -0.42
N ALA A 47 15.69 5.03 -0.08
CA ALA A 47 15.88 4.00 -1.11
C ALA A 47 14.59 3.74 -1.89
N VAL A 48 13.45 3.89 -1.23
CA VAL A 48 12.14 3.79 -1.88
C VAL A 48 11.92 4.97 -2.81
N VAL A 49 12.29 6.17 -2.39
CA VAL A 49 12.21 7.36 -3.25
C VAL A 49 13.01 7.12 -4.54
N ASP A 50 14.22 6.60 -4.41
CA ASP A 50 15.09 6.32 -5.56
C ASP A 50 14.50 5.23 -6.45
N ALA A 51 14.02 4.14 -5.86
CA ALA A 51 13.44 3.03 -6.62
C ALA A 51 12.19 3.46 -7.40
N MET A 52 11.37 4.31 -6.80
CA MET A 52 10.15 4.77 -7.46
C MET A 52 10.43 5.81 -8.54
N ALA A 53 11.51 6.59 -8.39
CA ALA A 53 11.93 7.50 -9.44
C ALA A 53 12.26 6.75 -10.73
N GLU A 54 12.79 5.54 -10.62
CA GLU A 54 13.08 4.69 -11.77
C GLU A 54 11.83 4.31 -12.56
N LYS A 55 10.67 4.34 -11.91
CA LYS A 55 9.38 4.05 -12.51
C LYS A 55 8.58 5.32 -12.83
N ALA A 56 9.25 6.47 -12.84
CA ALA A 56 8.67 7.77 -13.15
C ALA A 56 7.71 8.29 -12.08
N PHE A 57 7.88 7.86 -10.82
CA PHE A 57 7.15 8.42 -9.69
C PHE A 57 8.05 9.38 -8.92
N ASN A 58 7.54 10.55 -8.61
CA ASN A 58 8.26 11.51 -7.79
C ASN A 58 7.74 11.42 -6.35
N PHE A 59 8.54 10.81 -5.47
CA PHE A 59 8.18 10.63 -4.05
C PHE A 59 8.79 11.70 -3.14
N THR A 60 9.45 12.72 -3.70
CA THR A 60 10.18 13.69 -2.88
C THR A 60 9.28 14.48 -1.92
N LEU A 61 7.99 14.63 -2.26
CA LEU A 61 7.04 15.35 -1.40
C LEU A 61 6.08 14.42 -0.66
N LYS A 62 6.25 13.11 -0.79
CA LYS A 62 5.40 12.16 -0.08
C LYS A 62 5.76 12.13 1.39
N LYS A 63 4.75 11.97 2.23
CA LYS A 63 4.93 11.86 3.68
C LYS A 63 4.17 10.67 4.22
N PRO A 64 4.74 9.97 5.20
CA PRO A 64 3.97 8.93 5.91
C PRO A 64 2.74 9.53 6.58
N LYS A 65 1.66 8.76 6.58
CA LYS A 65 0.35 9.19 7.10
C LYS A 65 -0.13 8.22 8.16
N LEU A 66 -0.80 8.76 9.17
CA LEU A 66 -1.38 7.96 10.24
C LEU A 66 -2.68 7.30 9.75
N LEU A 67 -2.82 6.00 10.05
CA LEU A 67 -4.04 5.26 9.76
C LEU A 67 -5.20 5.81 10.60
N THR A 68 -6.34 6.07 9.95
CA THR A 68 -7.54 6.54 10.62
C THR A 68 -8.71 5.61 10.36
N VAL A 69 -9.71 5.67 11.24
CA VAL A 69 -10.94 4.89 11.08
C VAL A 69 -11.65 5.27 9.78
N GLU A 70 -11.66 6.55 9.45
CA GLU A 70 -12.31 7.03 8.21
C GLU A 70 -11.69 6.39 6.97
N MET A 71 -10.37 6.23 6.95
CA MET A 71 -9.68 5.57 5.83
C MET A 71 -10.15 4.13 5.69
N ILE A 72 -10.25 3.42 6.81
CA ILE A 72 -10.69 2.02 6.82
C ILE A 72 -12.14 1.94 6.31
N ASP A 73 -12.99 2.79 6.83
CA ASP A 73 -14.42 2.74 6.47
C ASP A 73 -14.66 3.05 4.99
N LYS A 74 -13.87 3.94 4.41
CA LYS A 74 -14.00 4.29 2.99
C LYS A 74 -13.48 3.21 2.04
N ALA A 75 -12.60 2.34 2.51
CA ALA A 75 -11.98 1.33 1.66
C ALA A 75 -12.91 0.15 1.44
N ASP A 76 -12.89 -0.38 0.24
CA ASP A 76 -13.56 -1.64 -0.09
C ASP A 76 -12.65 -2.83 0.23
N VAL A 77 -11.34 -2.64 0.05
CA VAL A 77 -10.33 -3.66 0.37
C VAL A 77 -9.19 -3.00 1.12
N VAL A 78 -8.76 -3.64 2.20
CA VAL A 78 -7.60 -3.20 2.98
C VAL A 78 -6.49 -4.23 2.78
N VAL A 79 -5.36 -3.77 2.25
CA VAL A 79 -4.22 -4.64 1.99
C VAL A 79 -3.11 -4.33 2.99
N THR A 80 -2.74 -5.33 3.79
CA THR A 80 -1.60 -5.21 4.70
C THR A 80 -0.36 -5.79 4.05
N MET A 81 0.78 -5.32 4.45
CA MET A 81 2.03 -5.60 3.76
C MET A 81 2.92 -6.61 4.46
N GLY A 82 2.34 -7.46 5.30
CA GLY A 82 3.12 -8.46 6.02
C GLY A 82 3.80 -7.93 7.26
N CYS A 83 3.52 -6.70 7.65
CA CYS A 83 3.98 -6.17 8.93
C CYS A 83 2.96 -6.56 9.99
N SER A 84 3.40 -6.66 11.23
CA SER A 84 2.54 -7.12 12.33
C SER A 84 1.47 -6.08 12.70
N VAL A 85 0.62 -5.73 11.74
CA VAL A 85 -0.41 -4.70 11.91
C VAL A 85 -1.36 -5.08 13.06
N GLU A 86 -1.71 -6.36 13.18
CA GLU A 86 -2.59 -6.83 14.25
C GLU A 86 -2.03 -6.58 15.64
N LYS A 87 -0.70 -6.47 15.77
CA LYS A 87 -0.07 -6.28 17.08
C LYS A 87 -0.03 -4.82 17.51
N VAL A 88 -0.08 -3.90 16.56
CA VAL A 88 0.04 -2.48 16.85
C VAL A 88 -1.22 -1.69 16.55
N CYS A 89 -2.17 -2.29 15.86
CA CYS A 89 -3.42 -1.64 15.50
C CYS A 89 -4.43 -1.81 16.63
N PRO A 90 -5.12 -0.75 17.06
CA PRO A 90 -6.16 -0.89 18.09
C PRO A 90 -7.24 -1.87 17.65
N ARG A 91 -7.79 -2.60 18.61
CA ARG A 91 -8.78 -3.63 18.34
C ARG A 91 -10.00 -3.14 17.54
N PRO A 92 -10.57 -1.98 17.84
CA PRO A 92 -11.70 -1.49 17.04
C PRO A 92 -11.37 -1.31 15.56
N MET A 93 -10.13 -0.90 15.24
CA MET A 93 -9.70 -0.78 13.86
C MET A 93 -9.55 -2.13 13.18
N LEU A 94 -8.99 -3.12 13.90
CA LEU A 94 -8.87 -4.48 13.38
C LEU A 94 -10.22 -5.07 13.03
N GLU A 95 -11.21 -4.88 13.90
CA GLU A 95 -12.55 -5.39 13.67
C GLU A 95 -13.18 -4.78 12.41
N ARG A 96 -12.93 -3.50 12.17
CA ARG A 96 -13.45 -2.84 10.97
C ARG A 96 -12.80 -3.34 9.69
N MET A 97 -11.53 -3.80 9.78
CA MET A 97 -10.79 -4.29 8.62
C MET A 97 -11.10 -5.75 8.26
N GLN A 98 -11.47 -6.56 9.23
CA GLN A 98 -11.46 -8.03 9.10
C GLN A 98 -12.16 -8.59 7.87
N LYS A 99 -13.31 -8.07 7.52
CA LYS A 99 -14.11 -8.60 6.40
C LYS A 99 -13.53 -8.25 5.04
N LYS A 100 -12.61 -7.31 4.98
CA LYS A 100 -12.05 -6.81 3.71
C LYS A 100 -10.54 -6.81 3.71
N LEU A 101 -9.94 -7.55 4.63
CA LEU A 101 -8.50 -7.59 4.82
C LEU A 101 -7.84 -8.62 3.90
N VAL A 102 -6.79 -8.21 3.22
CA VAL A 102 -5.93 -9.08 2.42
C VAL A 102 -4.49 -8.80 2.86
N ASP A 103 -3.72 -9.85 3.17
CA ASP A 103 -2.33 -9.69 3.55
C ASP A 103 -1.41 -10.16 2.43
N TRP A 104 -0.53 -9.27 1.98
CA TRP A 104 0.42 -9.59 0.91
C TRP A 104 1.73 -10.19 1.42
N ASN A 105 2.01 -10.10 2.71
CA ASN A 105 3.19 -10.70 3.33
C ASN A 105 4.49 -10.39 2.57
N LEU A 106 4.79 -9.10 2.43
CA LEU A 106 5.97 -8.64 1.70
C LEU A 106 7.11 -8.30 2.64
N GLU A 107 8.34 -8.43 2.14
CA GLU A 107 9.52 -8.03 2.88
C GLU A 107 9.57 -6.52 3.08
N ASP A 108 10.08 -6.10 4.27
CA ASP A 108 10.24 -4.69 4.58
C ASP A 108 11.53 -4.15 3.93
N PRO A 109 11.46 -3.09 3.12
CA PRO A 109 12.65 -2.53 2.50
C PRO A 109 13.58 -1.76 3.43
N LYS A 110 13.15 -1.53 4.68
CA LYS A 110 13.93 -0.75 5.64
C LYS A 110 15.31 -1.38 5.87
N GLY A 111 16.35 -0.56 5.70
CA GLY A 111 17.73 -0.99 5.91
C GLY A 111 18.31 -1.84 4.80
N LYS A 112 17.58 -2.04 3.70
CA LYS A 112 18.06 -2.87 2.60
C LYS A 112 18.69 -2.02 1.50
N PRO A 113 19.68 -2.59 0.77
CA PRO A 113 20.28 -1.88 -0.36
C PRO A 113 19.30 -1.76 -1.52
N LEU A 114 19.56 -0.80 -2.40
CA LEU A 114 18.67 -0.48 -3.50
C LEU A 114 18.28 -1.70 -4.37
N PRO A 115 19.20 -2.63 -4.73
CA PRO A 115 18.78 -3.80 -5.51
C PRO A 115 17.69 -4.63 -4.85
N GLU A 116 17.73 -4.77 -3.52
CA GLU A 116 16.69 -5.49 -2.78
C GLU A 116 15.38 -4.70 -2.74
N VAL A 117 15.47 -3.38 -2.59
CA VAL A 117 14.29 -2.51 -2.63
C VAL A 117 13.61 -2.61 -4.00
N ARG A 118 14.39 -2.70 -5.08
CA ARG A 118 13.84 -2.87 -6.42
C ARG A 118 13.05 -4.17 -6.56
N LYS A 119 13.52 -5.25 -5.95
CA LYS A 119 12.80 -6.53 -5.99
C LYS A 119 11.46 -6.44 -5.28
N ILE A 120 11.45 -5.79 -4.12
CA ILE A 120 10.21 -5.58 -3.36
C ILE A 120 9.26 -4.71 -4.18
N ARG A 121 9.75 -3.61 -4.75
CA ARG A 121 8.97 -2.73 -5.62
C ARG A 121 8.34 -3.50 -6.79
N ASN A 122 9.12 -4.34 -7.45
CA ASN A 122 8.66 -5.10 -8.61
C ASN A 122 7.58 -6.10 -8.23
N GLU A 123 7.71 -6.72 -7.06
CA GLU A 123 6.68 -7.64 -6.58
C GLU A 123 5.38 -6.91 -6.25
N ILE A 124 5.47 -5.72 -5.64
CA ILE A 124 4.31 -4.90 -5.36
C ILE A 124 3.61 -4.51 -6.66
N GLU A 125 4.38 -4.07 -7.65
CA GLU A 125 3.83 -3.71 -8.96
C GLU A 125 3.08 -4.89 -9.58
N ARG A 126 3.68 -6.08 -9.52
CA ARG A 126 3.08 -7.29 -10.06
C ARG A 126 1.74 -7.60 -9.39
N ARG A 127 1.67 -7.47 -8.07
CA ARG A 127 0.44 -7.75 -7.32
C ARG A 127 -0.65 -6.73 -7.63
N VAL A 128 -0.27 -5.47 -7.80
CA VAL A 128 -1.23 -4.44 -8.19
C VAL A 128 -1.75 -4.73 -9.60
N GLU A 129 -0.89 -5.16 -10.51
CA GLU A 129 -1.32 -5.53 -11.86
C GLU A 129 -2.27 -6.70 -11.87
N GLU A 130 -2.02 -7.71 -11.03
CA GLU A 130 -2.94 -8.85 -10.87
C GLU A 130 -4.30 -8.38 -10.37
N LEU A 131 -4.30 -7.48 -9.39
CA LEU A 131 -5.53 -6.94 -8.84
C LEU A 131 -6.31 -6.18 -9.91
N ALA A 132 -5.62 -5.41 -10.74
CA ALA A 132 -6.25 -4.66 -11.82
C ALA A 132 -6.87 -5.60 -12.86
N ARG A 133 -6.18 -6.68 -13.20
CA ARG A 133 -6.70 -7.67 -14.16
C ARG A 133 -7.94 -8.37 -13.60
N SER A 134 -7.90 -8.72 -12.31
CA SER A 134 -9.02 -9.35 -11.64
C SER A 134 -10.27 -8.47 -11.68
N GLN A 135 -10.11 -7.18 -11.40
CA GLN A 135 -11.21 -6.22 -11.45
C GLN A 135 -11.75 -6.08 -12.87
N THR A 136 -10.88 -6.07 -13.86
CA THR A 136 -11.28 -5.94 -15.27
C THR A 136 -12.02 -7.17 -15.74
N THR A 137 -11.53 -8.37 -15.41
CA THR A 137 -12.11 -9.62 -15.89
C THR A 137 -13.44 -9.95 -15.21
N SER A 138 -13.71 -9.38 -14.05
CA SER A 138 -14.96 -9.62 -13.36
C SER A 138 -16.12 -8.82 -13.96
N ALA A 139 -15.87 -7.86 -14.82
CA ALA A 139 -16.91 -7.09 -15.47
C ALA A 139 -17.63 -7.93 -16.52
N PRO A 140 -18.95 -7.91 -16.54
CA PRO A 140 -19.73 -8.65 -17.56
C PRO A 140 -19.54 -8.09 -18.94
#